data_1ea578734f7838e97739482ae45e5aa9
#
_entry.id   1ea578734f7838e97739482ae45e5aa9
#
_cell.length_a   1.000
_cell.length_b   1.000
_cell.length_c   1.000
_cell.angle_alpha   90.00
_cell.angle_beta   90.00
_cell.angle_gamma   90.00
#
_symmetry.space_group_name_H-M   'P 1'
#
loop_
_entity.id
_entity.type
_entity.pdbx_description
1 polymer ?
#
loop_
_entity_poly.entity_id
_entity_poly.type
_entity_poly.pdbx_seq_one_letter_code
_entity_poly.pdbx_strand_id
1 'polypeptide(L)'
;MNVPVKCSGLATEYERRFRVEVVDDLTTAVPEKHYSLPSEAIFPAHAYEAVFPVTLYNQDADLQSKSFVLALKLVESADFELGDKERQIVKILFSNQLEKPESWQDWIFGEWSRVKHKRLIQIAGKDLPSVDELNNDFNFWYYGVGQELKNFFIKNY
;
A
#
# COMPACT_ATOMS: atom_id res chain seq x y z
N MET A 1 0.12 7.90 -1.51
CA MET A 1 1.37 7.36 -0.96
C MET A 1 2.49 8.36 -1.23
N ASN A 2 3.46 8.51 -0.32
CA ASN A 2 4.59 9.44 -0.50
C ASN A 2 5.90 8.66 -0.61
N VAL A 3 6.65 8.89 -1.69
CA VAL A 3 7.96 8.30 -1.91
C VAL A 3 9.02 9.30 -1.44
N PRO A 4 9.86 8.98 -0.43
CA PRO A 4 10.88 9.89 0.04
C PRO A 4 12.01 10.01 -0.99
N VAL A 5 12.48 11.24 -1.20
CA VAL A 5 13.61 11.57 -2.07
C VAL A 5 14.61 12.39 -1.25
N LYS A 6 15.90 12.05 -1.36
CA LYS A 6 16.98 12.72 -0.65
C LYS A 6 17.94 13.34 -1.65
N CYS A 7 18.51 14.48 -1.30
CA CYS A 7 19.60 15.08 -2.03
C CYS A 7 20.86 15.21 -1.17
N SER A 8 22.01 15.28 -1.81
CA SER A 8 23.30 15.61 -1.23
C SER A 8 23.80 16.95 -1.77
N GLY A 9 24.80 17.54 -1.13
CA GLY A 9 25.32 18.85 -1.48
C GLY A 9 24.81 19.96 -0.58
N LEU A 10 24.95 21.21 -1.01
CA LEU A 10 24.49 22.35 -0.25
C LEU A 10 22.99 22.57 -0.43
N ALA A 11 22.28 22.81 0.67
CA ALA A 11 20.89 23.23 0.61
C ALA A 11 20.79 24.63 -0.02
N THR A 12 19.80 24.83 -0.87
CA THR A 12 19.54 26.13 -1.52
C THR A 12 18.54 26.96 -0.73
N GLU A 13 18.58 28.26 -0.88
CA GLU A 13 17.63 29.19 -0.26
C GLU A 13 16.30 29.28 -1.01
N TYR A 14 16.16 28.58 -2.15
CA TYR A 14 14.96 28.57 -2.99
C TYR A 14 14.51 27.15 -3.25
N GLU A 15 13.25 27.01 -3.63
CA GLU A 15 12.64 25.75 -4.03
C GLU A 15 13.20 25.26 -5.37
N ARG A 16 13.42 23.97 -5.48
CA ARG A 16 13.89 23.28 -6.68
C ARG A 16 12.86 22.28 -7.16
N ARG A 17 12.92 21.89 -8.42
CA ARG A 17 12.00 20.95 -9.01
C ARG A 17 12.69 19.68 -9.44
N PHE A 18 12.04 18.53 -9.17
CA PHE A 18 12.55 17.25 -9.63
C PHE A 18 11.42 16.43 -10.27
N ARG A 19 11.82 15.47 -11.07
CA ARG A 19 10.90 14.60 -11.80
C ARG A 19 11.28 13.14 -11.62
N VAL A 20 10.28 12.29 -11.81
CA VAL A 20 10.46 10.84 -11.91
C VAL A 20 9.83 10.36 -13.20
N GLU A 21 10.34 9.26 -13.73
CA GLU A 21 9.75 8.55 -14.86
C GLU A 21 9.44 7.12 -14.47
N VAL A 22 8.44 6.54 -15.15
CA VAL A 22 8.11 5.12 -15.01
C VAL A 22 9.15 4.30 -15.76
N VAL A 23 9.59 3.20 -15.14
CA VAL A 23 10.44 2.20 -15.80
C VAL A 23 9.54 1.10 -16.33
N ASP A 24 9.19 1.18 -17.62
CA ASP A 24 8.19 0.32 -18.25
C ASP A 24 8.53 -1.18 -18.13
N ASP A 25 9.78 -1.57 -18.36
CA ASP A 25 10.24 -2.96 -18.27
C ASP A 25 10.10 -3.58 -16.85
N LEU A 26 9.99 -2.74 -15.84
CA LEU A 26 9.85 -3.15 -14.43
C LEU A 26 8.46 -2.89 -13.87
N THR A 27 7.54 -2.32 -14.67
CA THR A 27 6.21 -1.90 -14.26
C THR A 27 5.15 -2.80 -14.85
N THR A 28 4.26 -3.31 -14.01
CA THR A 28 3.06 -4.06 -14.43
C THR A 28 1.77 -3.27 -14.19
N ALA A 29 1.87 -2.17 -13.45
CA ALA A 29 0.76 -1.26 -13.19
C ALA A 29 0.44 -0.42 -14.43
N VAL A 30 -0.83 -0.11 -14.65
CA VAL A 30 -1.32 0.68 -15.80
C VAL A 30 -1.65 2.10 -15.36
N PRO A 31 -1.13 3.14 -16.03
CA PRO A 31 -1.47 4.53 -15.71
C PRO A 31 -2.97 4.78 -15.78
N GLU A 32 -3.46 5.69 -14.98
CA GLU A 32 -4.88 6.08 -14.82
C GLU A 32 -5.84 4.97 -14.39
N LYS A 33 -5.41 3.72 -14.42
CA LYS A 33 -6.15 2.57 -13.91
C LYS A 33 -5.69 2.16 -12.52
N HIS A 34 -4.38 2.11 -12.30
CA HIS A 34 -3.77 1.65 -11.05
C HIS A 34 -3.07 2.79 -10.29
N TYR A 35 -2.61 3.82 -10.99
CA TYR A 35 -1.90 4.95 -10.39
C TYR A 35 -2.02 6.21 -11.22
N SER A 36 -1.75 7.35 -10.60
CA SER A 36 -1.40 8.60 -11.27
C SER A 36 -0.22 9.28 -10.58
N LEU A 37 0.53 10.04 -11.37
CA LEU A 37 1.74 10.76 -10.94
C LEU A 37 1.64 12.22 -11.33
N PRO A 38 2.14 13.16 -10.50
CA PRO A 38 2.35 14.52 -10.93
C PRO A 38 3.50 14.58 -11.96
N SER A 39 3.50 15.55 -12.83
CA SER A 39 4.56 15.77 -13.82
C SER A 39 5.91 16.12 -13.18
N GLU A 40 5.87 16.77 -12.02
CA GLU A 40 7.04 17.19 -11.24
C GLU A 40 6.65 17.33 -9.76
N ALA A 41 7.65 17.37 -8.87
CA ALA A 41 7.47 17.65 -7.45
C ALA A 41 8.47 18.71 -6.97
N ILE A 42 8.14 19.36 -5.87
CA ILE A 42 8.93 20.44 -5.28
C ILE A 42 9.87 19.86 -4.22
N PHE A 43 11.12 20.27 -4.30
CA PHE A 43 12.12 20.08 -3.27
C PHE A 43 12.22 21.38 -2.48
N PRO A 44 11.81 21.40 -1.19
CA PRO A 44 11.73 22.66 -0.43
C PRO A 44 13.07 23.35 -0.26
N ALA A 45 13.06 24.67 -0.10
CA ALA A 45 14.23 25.44 0.29
C ALA A 45 14.80 24.93 1.64
N HIS A 46 16.10 24.99 1.79
CA HIS A 46 16.83 24.56 2.99
C HIS A 46 16.65 23.08 3.39
N ALA A 47 16.02 22.26 2.54
CA ALA A 47 15.77 20.85 2.81
C ALA A 47 16.79 19.93 2.12
N TYR A 48 16.99 18.75 2.72
CA TYR A 48 17.75 17.62 2.16
C TYR A 48 16.86 16.44 1.81
N GLU A 49 15.57 16.54 2.14
CA GLU A 49 14.56 15.51 1.87
C GLU A 49 13.29 16.17 1.31
N ALA A 50 12.67 15.47 0.39
CA ALA A 50 11.37 15.81 -0.18
C ALA A 50 10.55 14.54 -0.35
N VAL A 51 9.31 14.68 -0.79
CA VAL A 51 8.44 13.55 -1.12
C VAL A 51 7.92 13.70 -2.54
N PHE A 52 7.86 12.57 -3.27
CA PHE A 52 7.16 12.47 -4.53
C PHE A 52 5.80 11.81 -4.27
N PRO A 53 4.67 12.52 -4.47
CA PRO A 53 3.36 11.98 -4.21
C PRO A 53 2.93 11.01 -5.32
N VAL A 54 2.55 9.79 -4.94
CA VAL A 54 2.00 8.77 -5.83
C VAL A 54 0.57 8.49 -5.41
N THR A 55 -0.38 8.63 -6.32
CA THR A 55 -1.77 8.21 -6.10
C THR A 55 -1.94 6.78 -6.61
N LEU A 56 -2.36 5.88 -5.74
CA LEU A 56 -2.71 4.50 -6.11
C LEU A 56 -4.23 4.35 -6.09
N TYR A 57 -4.78 3.72 -7.13
CA TYR A 57 -6.21 3.45 -7.25
C TYR A 57 -6.53 2.01 -6.85
N ASN A 58 -7.62 1.84 -6.12
CA ASN A 58 -8.09 0.55 -5.60
C ASN A 58 -9.41 0.12 -6.28
N GLN A 59 -9.58 0.42 -7.55
CA GLN A 59 -10.83 0.16 -8.27
C GLN A 59 -10.77 -1.09 -9.16
N ASP A 60 -9.56 -1.56 -9.50
CA ASP A 60 -9.40 -2.75 -10.35
C ASP A 60 -9.66 -4.03 -9.56
N ALA A 61 -10.59 -4.86 -10.06
CA ALA A 61 -10.91 -6.16 -9.47
C ALA A 61 -9.69 -7.11 -9.46
N ASP A 62 -8.77 -6.96 -10.40
CA ASP A 62 -7.54 -7.76 -10.48
C ASP A 62 -6.63 -7.58 -9.27
N LEU A 63 -6.67 -6.42 -8.58
CA LEU A 63 -5.96 -6.18 -7.33
C LEU A 63 -6.31 -7.17 -6.22
N GLN A 64 -7.49 -7.80 -6.30
CA GLN A 64 -7.91 -8.82 -5.33
C GLN A 64 -7.27 -10.19 -5.57
N SER A 65 -6.71 -10.43 -6.75
CA SER A 65 -6.15 -11.73 -7.17
C SER A 65 -4.65 -11.69 -7.44
N LYS A 66 -4.10 -10.53 -7.81
CA LYS A 66 -2.68 -10.36 -8.14
C LYS A 66 -2.13 -9.03 -7.64
N SER A 67 -0.82 -8.98 -7.50
CA SER A 67 -0.09 -7.76 -7.16
C SER A 67 0.40 -7.06 -8.42
N PHE A 68 0.49 -5.74 -8.36
CA PHE A 68 1.06 -4.91 -9.40
C PHE A 68 2.33 -4.23 -8.90
N VAL A 69 3.24 -3.95 -9.80
CA VAL A 69 4.48 -3.24 -9.53
C VAL A 69 4.46 -1.92 -10.30
N LEU A 70 4.80 -0.84 -9.62
CA LEU A 70 5.13 0.45 -10.20
C LEU A 70 6.59 0.75 -9.89
N ALA A 71 7.43 0.80 -10.90
CA ALA A 71 8.84 1.16 -10.78
C ALA A 71 9.04 2.60 -11.27
N LEU A 72 9.62 3.42 -10.42
CA LEU A 72 9.91 4.83 -10.71
C LEU A 72 11.41 5.06 -10.64
N LYS A 73 11.93 5.85 -11.57
CA LYS A 73 13.33 6.33 -11.57
C LYS A 73 13.39 7.84 -11.48
N LEU A 74 14.38 8.35 -10.77
CA LEU A 74 14.75 9.75 -10.82
C LEU A 74 15.32 10.09 -12.21
N VAL A 75 15.04 11.27 -12.69
CA VAL A 75 15.64 11.81 -13.93
C VAL A 75 16.34 13.14 -13.66
N GLU A 76 17.35 13.41 -14.43
CA GLU A 76 18.06 14.69 -14.36
C GLU A 76 17.11 15.86 -14.64
N SER A 77 17.35 16.97 -13.99
CA SER A 77 16.63 18.22 -14.19
C SER A 77 17.60 19.39 -14.22
N ALA A 78 17.10 20.59 -14.45
CA ALA A 78 17.91 21.79 -14.38
C ALA A 78 18.47 22.03 -12.95
N ASP A 79 17.79 21.51 -11.94
CA ASP A 79 18.12 21.74 -10.53
C ASP A 79 18.88 20.57 -9.86
N PHE A 80 18.89 19.39 -10.49
CA PHE A 80 19.47 18.18 -9.92
C PHE A 80 20.17 17.29 -10.94
N GLU A 81 21.36 16.86 -10.60
CA GLU A 81 22.06 15.73 -11.22
C GLU A 81 21.67 14.43 -10.52
N LEU A 82 21.81 13.31 -11.22
CA LEU A 82 21.56 11.99 -10.62
C LEU A 82 22.70 11.61 -9.69
N GLY A 83 22.32 11.14 -8.52
CA GLY A 83 23.25 10.59 -7.52
C GLY A 83 23.63 9.13 -7.81
N ASP A 84 23.79 8.36 -6.73
CA ASP A 84 24.14 6.94 -6.76
C ASP A 84 23.16 6.11 -7.57
N LYS A 85 23.66 5.36 -8.56
CA LYS A 85 22.88 4.52 -9.48
C LYS A 85 21.98 3.50 -8.77
N GLU A 86 22.44 2.97 -7.64
CA GLU A 86 21.69 1.97 -6.87
C GLU A 86 20.45 2.56 -6.16
N ARG A 87 20.41 3.89 -6.03
CA ARG A 87 19.34 4.62 -5.31
C ARG A 87 18.44 5.44 -6.22
N GLN A 88 18.58 5.30 -7.53
CA GLN A 88 17.78 6.07 -8.49
C GLN A 88 16.39 5.46 -8.76
N ILE A 89 16.20 4.17 -8.43
CA ILE A 89 14.97 3.44 -8.74
C ILE A 89 14.30 2.98 -7.45
N VAL A 90 12.98 3.17 -7.37
CA VAL A 90 12.12 2.59 -6.35
C VAL A 90 11.06 1.70 -7.00
N LYS A 91 10.77 0.56 -6.39
CA LYS A 91 9.68 -0.33 -6.78
C LYS A 91 8.59 -0.31 -5.71
N ILE A 92 7.38 0.00 -6.12
CA ILE A 92 6.19 0.00 -5.28
C ILE A 92 5.39 -1.25 -5.66
N LEU A 93 5.31 -2.20 -4.75
CA LEU A 93 4.45 -3.38 -4.90
C LEU A 93 3.14 -3.12 -4.16
N PHE A 94 2.02 -3.32 -4.83
CA PHE A 94 0.71 -3.11 -4.22
C PHE A 94 -0.33 -4.10 -4.73
N SER A 95 -1.27 -4.43 -3.86
CA SER A 95 -2.42 -5.30 -4.15
C SER A 95 -3.55 -4.98 -3.16
N ASN A 96 -4.72 -5.52 -3.43
CA ASN A 96 -5.85 -5.54 -2.49
C ASN A 96 -6.17 -6.99 -2.07
N GLN A 97 -5.14 -7.81 -1.97
CA GLN A 97 -5.28 -9.19 -1.52
C GLN A 97 -5.38 -9.23 0.00
N LEU A 98 -6.45 -9.85 0.49
CA LEU A 98 -6.53 -10.17 1.91
C LEU A 98 -5.54 -11.28 2.24
N GLU A 99 -4.69 -11.05 3.22
CA GLU A 99 -3.79 -12.03 3.81
C GLU A 99 -4.36 -12.51 5.14
N LYS A 100 -3.88 -13.66 5.65
CA LYS A 100 -4.29 -14.14 6.98
C LYS A 100 -3.78 -13.16 8.04
N PRO A 101 -4.66 -12.44 8.77
CA PRO A 101 -4.23 -11.59 9.88
C PRO A 101 -3.59 -12.43 10.98
N GLU A 102 -2.58 -11.91 11.66
CA GLU A 102 -1.99 -12.57 12.84
C GLU A 102 -3.03 -12.83 13.92
N SER A 103 -4.02 -11.96 14.02
CA SER A 103 -5.15 -12.07 14.93
C SER A 103 -6.22 -13.09 14.52
N TRP A 104 -6.09 -13.75 13.36
CA TRP A 104 -7.03 -14.79 12.96
C TRP A 104 -6.89 -16.03 13.81
N GLN A 105 -7.94 -16.38 14.54
CA GLN A 105 -7.99 -17.55 15.43
C GLN A 105 -8.74 -18.70 14.76
N ASP A 106 -8.03 -19.74 14.30
CA ASP A 106 -8.62 -20.87 13.59
C ASP A 106 -9.67 -21.63 14.44
N TRP A 107 -9.53 -21.65 15.74
CA TRP A 107 -10.50 -22.28 16.65
C TRP A 107 -11.82 -21.48 16.79
N ILE A 108 -11.83 -20.16 16.48
CA ILE A 108 -13.01 -19.30 16.44
C ILE A 108 -13.62 -19.28 15.06
N PHE A 109 -12.81 -18.98 14.02
CA PHE A 109 -13.25 -18.71 12.65
C PHE A 109 -13.10 -19.92 11.71
N GLY A 110 -12.45 -21.00 12.17
CA GLY A 110 -12.02 -22.14 11.36
C GLY A 110 -10.80 -21.77 10.49
N GLU A 111 -10.34 -22.71 9.70
CA GLU A 111 -9.23 -22.51 8.77
C GLU A 111 -9.46 -21.26 7.91
N TRP A 112 -8.42 -20.43 7.80
CA TRP A 112 -8.49 -19.16 7.09
C TRP A 112 -8.67 -19.35 5.58
N SER A 113 -9.51 -18.53 4.99
CA SER A 113 -9.57 -18.32 3.54
C SER A 113 -9.97 -16.87 3.26
N ARG A 114 -9.58 -16.39 2.08
CA ARG A 114 -9.96 -15.03 1.64
C ARG A 114 -11.48 -14.82 1.62
N VAL A 115 -12.24 -15.86 1.25
CA VAL A 115 -13.70 -15.81 1.22
C VAL A 115 -14.27 -15.61 2.62
N LYS A 116 -13.78 -16.39 3.59
CA LYS A 116 -14.17 -16.26 5.00
C LYS A 116 -13.79 -14.90 5.57
N HIS A 117 -12.58 -14.42 5.27
CA HIS A 117 -12.11 -13.13 5.74
C HIS A 117 -12.94 -11.96 5.17
N LYS A 118 -13.21 -11.96 3.87
CA LYS A 118 -14.15 -11.01 3.26
C LYS A 118 -15.52 -11.03 3.94
N ARG A 119 -16.05 -12.22 4.20
CA ARG A 119 -17.35 -12.37 4.84
C ARG A 119 -17.33 -11.86 6.29
N LEU A 120 -16.23 -12.12 7.01
CA LEU A 120 -16.03 -11.60 8.34
C LEU A 120 -16.09 -10.07 8.36
N ILE A 121 -15.36 -9.40 7.47
CA ILE A 121 -15.38 -7.94 7.36
C ILE A 121 -16.79 -7.43 7.05
N GLN A 122 -17.55 -8.11 6.20
CA GLN A 122 -18.94 -7.73 5.89
C GLN A 122 -19.86 -7.84 7.12
N ILE A 123 -19.74 -8.91 7.90
CA ILE A 123 -20.53 -9.14 9.12
C ILE A 123 -20.15 -8.12 10.19
N ALA A 124 -18.86 -7.92 10.40
CA ALA A 124 -18.30 -7.09 11.46
C ALA A 124 -18.33 -5.59 11.18
N GLY A 125 -18.45 -5.20 9.89
CA GLY A 125 -18.32 -3.81 9.45
C GLY A 125 -16.88 -3.26 9.48
N LYS A 126 -15.91 -4.06 9.91
CA LYS A 126 -14.49 -3.72 10.00
C LYS A 126 -13.63 -4.98 9.94
N ASP A 127 -12.33 -4.82 9.68
CA ASP A 127 -11.37 -5.92 9.74
C ASP A 127 -11.06 -6.34 11.19
N LEU A 128 -10.39 -7.48 11.34
CA LEU A 128 -9.92 -7.94 12.63
C LEU A 128 -8.96 -6.93 13.26
N PRO A 129 -9.08 -6.67 14.57
CA PRO A 129 -8.13 -5.85 15.29
C PRO A 129 -6.74 -6.49 15.30
N SER A 130 -5.71 -5.68 15.53
CA SER A 130 -4.35 -6.18 15.72
C SER A 130 -4.25 -7.08 16.96
N VAL A 131 -3.16 -7.85 17.08
CA VAL A 131 -2.90 -8.71 18.24
C VAL A 131 -2.81 -7.90 19.54
N ASP A 132 -2.22 -6.69 19.46
CA ASP A 132 -2.10 -5.80 20.63
C ASP A 132 -3.45 -5.27 21.11
N GLU A 133 -4.34 -4.90 20.18
CA GLU A 133 -5.72 -4.50 20.51
C GLU A 133 -6.51 -5.65 21.10
N LEU A 134 -6.29 -6.89 20.66
CA LEU A 134 -6.93 -8.08 21.20
C LEU A 134 -6.51 -8.40 22.65
N ASN A 135 -5.24 -8.22 22.98
CA ASN A 135 -4.72 -8.48 24.30
C ASN A 135 -5.28 -7.51 25.36
N ASN A 136 -5.71 -6.32 24.91
CA ASN A 136 -6.29 -5.29 25.78
C ASN A 136 -7.81 -5.38 25.93
N ASP A 137 -8.50 -5.96 24.93
CA ASP A 137 -9.97 -6.05 24.90
C ASP A 137 -10.40 -7.40 24.31
N PHE A 138 -10.23 -8.49 25.08
CA PHE A 138 -10.71 -9.81 24.69
C PHE A 138 -12.24 -9.82 24.72
N ASN A 139 -12.85 -9.49 23.60
CA ASN A 139 -14.22 -9.02 23.54
C ASN A 139 -15.19 -10.12 23.06
N PHE A 140 -16.38 -10.19 23.65
CA PHE A 140 -17.58 -10.91 23.18
C PHE A 140 -17.87 -10.72 21.68
N TRP A 141 -17.45 -9.59 21.11
CA TRP A 141 -17.48 -9.31 19.68
C TRP A 141 -16.83 -10.42 18.84
N TYR A 142 -15.68 -10.91 19.25
CA TYR A 142 -14.91 -11.95 18.55
C TYR A 142 -15.70 -13.25 18.44
N TYR A 143 -16.33 -13.66 19.53
CA TYR A 143 -17.16 -14.87 19.55
C TYR A 143 -18.47 -14.67 18.77
N GLY A 144 -19.09 -13.51 18.88
CA GLY A 144 -20.30 -13.16 18.14
C GLY A 144 -20.09 -13.23 16.64
N VAL A 145 -19.07 -12.55 16.13
CA VAL A 145 -18.72 -12.57 14.71
C VAL A 145 -18.31 -13.97 14.24
N GLY A 146 -17.56 -14.72 15.06
CA GLY A 146 -17.19 -16.09 14.75
C GLY A 146 -18.39 -17.03 14.63
N GLN A 147 -19.39 -16.88 15.51
CA GLN A 147 -20.61 -17.66 15.46
C GLN A 147 -21.46 -17.32 14.24
N GLU A 148 -21.58 -16.04 13.88
CA GLU A 148 -22.30 -15.62 12.68
C GLU A 148 -21.61 -16.10 11.41
N LEU A 149 -20.27 -16.05 11.36
CA LEU A 149 -19.51 -16.57 10.25
C LEU A 149 -19.72 -18.07 10.06
N LYS A 150 -19.67 -18.86 11.15
CA LYS A 150 -19.95 -20.30 11.11
C LYS A 150 -21.37 -20.59 10.62
N ASN A 151 -22.36 -19.90 11.14
CA ASN A 151 -23.75 -20.06 10.74
C ASN A 151 -23.97 -19.74 9.26
N PHE A 152 -23.29 -18.73 8.74
CA PHE A 152 -23.35 -18.39 7.32
C PHE A 152 -22.84 -19.55 6.45
N PHE A 153 -21.67 -20.12 6.76
CA PHE A 153 -21.10 -21.20 5.95
C PHE A 153 -21.84 -22.53 6.11
N ILE A 154 -22.42 -22.84 7.27
CA ILE A 154 -23.26 -24.02 7.46
C ILE A 154 -24.55 -23.93 6.61
N LYS A 155 -25.12 -22.72 6.44
CA LYS A 155 -26.36 -22.53 5.68
C LYS A 155 -26.19 -22.46 4.17
N ASN A 156 -24.99 -22.12 3.67
CA ASN A 156 -24.76 -21.81 2.27
C ASN A 156 -23.77 -22.75 1.57
N TYR A 157 -23.21 -23.74 2.26
CA TYR A 157 -22.30 -24.77 1.78
C TYR A 157 -22.56 -26.09 2.50
#